data_92a40ea36e6a8e2aa7582e06a871e266
#
_entry.id   92a40ea36e6a8e2aa7582e06a871e266
#
_cell.length_a   1.000
_cell.length_b   1.000
_cell.length_c   1.000
_cell.angle_alpha   90.00
_cell.angle_beta   90.00
_cell.angle_gamma   90.00
#
_symmetry.space_group_name_H-M   'P 1'
#
loop_
_entity.id
_entity.type
_entity.pdbx_description
1 polymer ?
#
loop_
_entity_poly.entity_id
_entity_poly.type
_entity_poly.pdbx_seq_one_letter_code
_entity_poly.pdbx_strand_id
1 'polypeptide(L)'
;MYNILIFLDKSAENGWACNGKFFPNKYLSGITDFNQTKNIPIFRCEQCDFDLCENCMNYYRKKNYFELFKVYKVYIHPHPLTYIGVRNNERWLCDGKSFQGACLSGITDFDQSKNMPRFRCEKCNFDLCKNCIFHI
;
A
#
# COMPACT_ATOMS: atom_id res chain seq x y z
N MET A 1 -6.68 -8.71 -14.30
CA MET A 1 -5.23 -8.79 -13.98
C MET A 1 -4.99 -7.95 -12.74
N TYR A 2 -4.48 -8.54 -11.67
CA TYR A 2 -4.27 -7.82 -10.39
C TYR A 2 -2.87 -7.24 -10.39
N ASN A 3 -2.76 -5.94 -10.22
CA ASN A 3 -1.47 -5.26 -10.12
C ASN A 3 -0.98 -5.31 -8.67
N ILE A 4 0.16 -5.94 -8.46
CA ILE A 4 0.81 -6.04 -7.16
C ILE A 4 1.89 -4.98 -7.10
N LEU A 5 1.77 -4.03 -6.18
CA LEU A 5 2.86 -3.12 -5.83
C LEU A 5 3.63 -3.69 -4.65
N ILE A 6 4.93 -3.87 -4.86
CA ILE A 6 5.87 -4.33 -3.84
C ILE A 6 6.68 -3.12 -3.38
N PHE A 7 6.76 -2.92 -2.08
CA PHE A 7 7.67 -1.93 -1.51
C PHE A 7 9.10 -2.49 -1.55
N LEU A 8 10.00 -1.76 -2.20
CA LEU A 8 11.43 -2.04 -2.23
C LEU A 8 12.15 -0.92 -1.50
N ASP A 9 12.86 -1.25 -0.43
CA ASP A 9 13.55 -0.28 0.44
C ASP A 9 14.65 0.48 -0.30
N LYS A 10 15.26 -0.15 -1.29
CA LYS A 10 16.28 0.47 -2.15
C LYS A 10 15.96 0.24 -3.62
N SER A 11 16.14 1.26 -4.42
CA SER A 11 16.10 1.11 -5.86
C SER A 11 17.32 0.32 -6.37
N ALA A 12 17.17 -0.32 -7.52
CA ALA A 12 18.28 -0.91 -8.22
C ALA A 12 19.33 0.17 -8.57
N GLU A 13 20.59 -0.25 -8.76
CA GLU A 13 21.70 0.63 -9.10
C GLU A 13 21.46 1.46 -10.36
N ASN A 14 20.59 1.00 -11.25
CA ASN A 14 20.32 1.60 -12.56
C ASN A 14 19.31 2.75 -12.54
N GLY A 15 18.76 3.10 -11.38
CA GLY A 15 17.72 4.12 -11.29
C GLY A 15 16.38 3.67 -11.90
N TRP A 16 15.36 4.52 -11.79
CA TRP A 16 14.00 4.26 -12.25
C TRP A 16 13.24 5.57 -12.44
N ALA A 17 12.11 5.55 -13.15
CA ALA A 17 11.26 6.71 -13.33
C ALA A 17 9.92 6.52 -12.62
N CYS A 18 9.47 7.55 -11.90
CA CYS A 18 8.17 7.49 -11.22
C CYS A 18 7.03 7.65 -12.22
N ASN A 19 6.14 6.66 -12.29
CA ASN A 19 4.96 6.70 -13.14
C ASN A 19 3.87 7.65 -12.64
N GLY A 20 4.03 8.21 -11.45
CA GLY A 20 3.16 9.27 -10.94
C GLY A 20 3.09 10.49 -11.84
N LYS A 21 4.03 10.67 -12.76
CA LYS A 21 4.00 11.71 -13.79
C LYS A 21 2.77 11.66 -14.71
N PHE A 22 2.13 10.49 -14.86
CA PHE A 22 0.95 10.31 -15.71
C PHE A 22 -0.36 10.64 -15.02
N PHE A 23 -0.34 10.91 -13.73
CA PHE A 23 -1.52 11.23 -12.95
C PHE A 23 -1.70 12.75 -12.76
N PRO A 24 -2.90 13.20 -12.35
CA PRO A 24 -3.06 14.58 -11.89
C PRO A 24 -2.05 14.93 -10.79
N ASN A 25 -1.52 16.15 -10.76
CA ASN A 25 -0.44 16.57 -9.84
C ASN A 25 0.91 15.89 -10.10
N LYS A 26 1.31 15.92 -11.34
CA LYS A 26 2.59 15.38 -11.84
C LYS A 26 3.76 15.72 -10.93
N TYR A 27 4.70 14.77 -10.80
CA TYR A 27 6.02 15.00 -10.17
C TYR A 27 6.00 15.49 -8.73
N LEU A 28 5.15 14.91 -7.89
CA LEU A 28 5.12 15.23 -6.46
C LEU A 28 6.49 15.05 -5.76
N SER A 29 7.31 14.16 -6.27
CA SER A 29 8.67 13.93 -5.79
C SER A 29 9.74 14.76 -6.52
N GLY A 30 9.37 15.46 -7.60
CA GLY A 30 10.32 16.14 -8.47
C GLY A 30 11.20 15.22 -9.32
N ILE A 31 10.87 13.92 -9.40
CA ILE A 31 11.65 12.94 -10.17
C ILE A 31 11.34 13.10 -11.65
N THR A 32 12.30 13.56 -12.42
CA THR A 32 12.19 13.75 -13.86
C THR A 32 13.13 12.87 -14.68
N ASP A 33 14.14 12.30 -14.06
CA ASP A 33 15.09 11.38 -14.71
C ASP A 33 15.52 10.22 -13.80
N PHE A 34 16.14 9.20 -14.40
CA PHE A 34 16.58 7.98 -13.73
C PHE A 34 17.71 8.18 -12.72
N ASN A 35 18.51 9.23 -12.85
CA ASN A 35 19.64 9.46 -11.96
C ASN A 35 19.18 9.96 -10.58
N GLN A 36 18.02 10.61 -10.53
CA GLN A 36 17.46 11.16 -9.29
C GLN A 36 16.94 10.08 -8.35
N THR A 37 16.73 8.85 -8.81
CA THR A 37 16.08 7.78 -8.07
C THR A 37 17.02 6.77 -7.43
N LYS A 38 18.32 6.94 -7.61
CA LYS A 38 19.31 6.08 -6.95
C LYS A 38 19.14 6.14 -5.43
N ASN A 39 19.00 4.97 -4.82
CA ASN A 39 18.83 4.80 -3.36
C ASN A 39 17.53 5.41 -2.77
N ILE A 40 16.55 5.71 -3.60
CA ILE A 40 15.22 6.13 -3.13
C ILE A 40 14.30 4.92 -3.06
N PRO A 41 13.50 4.76 -2.00
CA PRO A 41 12.50 3.69 -1.91
C PRO A 41 11.50 3.72 -3.06
N ILE A 42 11.15 2.57 -3.55
CA ILE A 42 10.27 2.38 -4.71
C ILE A 42 9.10 1.45 -4.36
N PHE A 43 7.93 1.78 -4.87
CA PHE A 43 6.77 0.90 -4.91
C PHE A 43 6.63 0.38 -6.33
N ARG A 44 6.91 -0.91 -6.56
CA ARG A 44 7.03 -1.49 -7.89
C ARG A 44 5.98 -2.56 -8.17
N CYS A 45 5.39 -2.50 -9.36
CA CYS A 45 4.68 -3.61 -9.97
C CYS A 45 5.57 -4.22 -11.07
N GLU A 46 6.14 -5.40 -10.82
CA GLU A 46 7.01 -6.06 -11.80
C GLU A 46 6.28 -6.47 -13.08
N GLN A 47 5.02 -6.91 -12.95
CA GLN A 47 4.23 -7.35 -14.09
C GLN A 47 3.86 -6.23 -15.05
N CYS A 48 3.70 -5.01 -14.53
CA CYS A 48 3.29 -3.85 -15.32
C CYS A 48 4.45 -2.90 -15.63
N ASP A 49 5.62 -3.18 -15.08
CA ASP A 49 6.75 -2.24 -15.10
C ASP A 49 6.32 -0.83 -14.64
N PHE A 50 5.63 -0.80 -13.52
CA PHE A 50 5.04 0.42 -12.97
C PHE A 50 5.66 0.73 -11.62
N ASP A 51 6.16 1.95 -11.48
CA ASP A 51 6.89 2.41 -10.31
C ASP A 51 6.32 3.71 -9.75
N LEU A 52 6.17 3.78 -8.42
CA LEU A 52 5.81 4.99 -7.71
C LEU A 52 6.83 5.33 -6.63
N CYS A 53 7.16 6.60 -6.51
CA CYS A 53 7.93 7.11 -5.38
C CYS A 53 7.04 7.23 -4.14
N GLU A 54 7.65 7.38 -2.98
CA GLU A 54 6.95 7.52 -1.70
C GLU A 54 5.96 8.69 -1.69
N ASN A 55 6.36 9.84 -2.21
CA ASN A 55 5.48 11.02 -2.26
C ASN A 55 4.23 10.78 -3.12
N CYS A 56 4.39 10.17 -4.29
CA CYS A 56 3.25 9.80 -5.14
C CYS A 56 2.38 8.75 -4.47
N MET A 57 2.97 7.73 -3.87
CA MET A 57 2.24 6.70 -3.17
C MET A 57 1.44 7.27 -2.00
N ASN A 58 2.04 8.15 -1.19
CA ASN A 58 1.36 8.79 -0.07
C ASN A 58 0.22 9.71 -0.52
N TYR A 59 0.40 10.43 -1.62
CA TYR A 59 -0.66 11.24 -2.20
C TYR A 59 -1.88 10.38 -2.58
N TYR A 60 -1.65 9.29 -3.28
CA TYR A 60 -2.74 8.40 -3.71
C TYR A 60 -3.40 7.66 -2.54
N ARG A 61 -2.65 7.32 -1.51
CA ARG A 61 -3.20 6.79 -0.26
C ARG A 61 -4.23 7.73 0.37
N LYS A 62 -3.90 9.01 0.47
CA LYS A 62 -4.79 10.03 1.04
C LYS A 62 -6.06 10.25 0.22
N LYS A 63 -6.00 10.02 -1.08
CA LYS A 63 -7.12 10.19 -2.01
C LYS A 63 -7.97 8.93 -2.20
N ASN A 64 -7.74 7.87 -1.44
CA ASN A 64 -8.46 6.58 -1.56
C ASN A 64 -8.37 5.93 -2.95
N TYR A 65 -7.28 6.13 -3.66
CA TYR A 65 -7.01 5.46 -4.94
C TYR A 65 -6.68 3.97 -4.80
N PHE A 66 -7.07 3.34 -3.70
CA PHE A 66 -6.86 1.90 -3.45
C PHE A 66 -7.52 1.00 -4.49
N GLU A 67 -8.55 1.51 -5.15
CA GLU A 67 -9.21 0.76 -6.22
C GLU A 67 -8.31 0.49 -7.43
N LEU A 68 -7.25 1.30 -7.62
CA LEU A 68 -6.27 1.10 -8.68
C LEU A 68 -5.34 -0.08 -8.40
N PHE A 69 -5.11 -0.38 -7.12
CA PHE A 69 -4.23 -1.44 -6.69
C PHE A 69 -4.98 -2.37 -5.75
N LYS A 70 -5.51 -3.45 -6.27
CA LYS A 70 -6.35 -4.36 -5.48
C LYS A 70 -5.57 -5.35 -4.63
N VAL A 71 -4.30 -5.55 -4.92
CA VAL A 71 -3.48 -6.56 -4.25
C VAL A 71 -2.20 -5.93 -3.71
N TYR A 72 -1.90 -6.19 -2.45
CA TYR A 72 -0.77 -5.61 -1.71
C TYR A 72 0.06 -6.69 -1.07
N LYS A 73 1.35 -6.67 -1.32
CA LYS A 73 2.30 -7.52 -0.61
C LYS A 73 2.86 -6.75 0.58
N VAL A 74 2.77 -7.33 1.76
CA VAL A 74 3.32 -6.76 3.00
C VAL A 74 4.43 -7.65 3.52
N TYR A 75 5.41 -7.06 4.17
CA TYR A 75 6.59 -7.78 4.65
C TYR A 75 6.26 -8.82 5.73
N ILE A 76 5.29 -8.50 6.59
CA ILE A 76 4.94 -9.32 7.75
C ILE A 76 4.03 -10.51 7.44
N HIS A 77 3.55 -10.64 6.21
CA HIS A 77 2.60 -11.68 5.85
C HIS A 77 3.02 -12.38 4.56
N PRO A 78 3.01 -13.74 4.51
CA PRO A 78 3.56 -14.48 3.37
C PRO A 78 2.69 -14.39 2.10
N HIS A 79 1.42 -14.06 2.24
CA HIS A 79 0.50 -13.97 1.12
C HIS A 79 0.10 -12.52 0.84
N PRO A 80 -0.16 -12.15 -0.41
CA PRO A 80 -0.66 -10.81 -0.71
C PRO A 80 -2.05 -10.59 -0.09
N LEU A 81 -2.31 -9.35 0.28
CA LEU A 81 -3.60 -8.88 0.79
C LEU A 81 -4.40 -8.24 -0.34
N THR A 82 -5.68 -8.55 -0.40
CA THR A 82 -6.60 -7.95 -1.35
C THR A 82 -7.35 -6.80 -0.71
N TYR A 83 -7.39 -5.65 -1.40
CA TYR A 83 -8.25 -4.55 -1.00
C TYR A 83 -9.71 -4.91 -1.29
N ILE A 84 -10.52 -4.98 -0.25
CA ILE A 84 -11.94 -5.31 -0.37
C ILE A 84 -12.87 -4.12 -0.12
N GLY A 85 -12.31 -2.94 0.10
CA GLY A 85 -13.06 -1.72 0.32
C GLY A 85 -13.77 -1.68 1.66
N VAL A 86 -14.80 -0.87 1.72
CA VAL A 86 -15.68 -0.76 2.87
C VAL A 86 -16.88 -1.67 2.65
N ARG A 87 -17.10 -2.62 3.55
CA ARG A 87 -18.28 -3.47 3.56
C ARG A 87 -19.15 -3.14 4.76
N ASN A 88 -20.34 -2.65 4.50
CA ASN A 88 -21.31 -2.33 5.53
C ASN A 88 -21.67 -3.60 6.31
N ASN A 89 -21.78 -3.48 7.64
CA ASN A 89 -22.15 -4.55 8.57
C ASN A 89 -21.10 -5.67 8.77
N GLU A 90 -19.94 -5.64 8.13
CA GLU A 90 -18.84 -6.54 8.46
C GLU A 90 -18.01 -5.97 9.61
N ARG A 91 -17.77 -6.81 10.61
CA ARG A 91 -16.92 -6.52 11.76
C ARG A 91 -15.61 -7.28 11.61
N TRP A 92 -14.50 -6.62 11.89
CA TRP A 92 -13.18 -7.23 11.79
C TRP A 92 -12.19 -6.56 12.72
N LEU A 93 -11.09 -7.25 13.03
CA LEU A 93 -9.98 -6.70 13.80
C LEU A 93 -8.75 -6.56 12.90
N CYS A 94 -7.99 -5.49 13.11
CA CYS A 94 -6.74 -5.29 12.41
C CYS A 94 -5.63 -6.09 13.09
N ASP A 95 -4.99 -6.98 12.33
CA ASP A 95 -3.87 -7.80 12.82
C ASP A 95 -2.57 -7.00 12.99
N GLY A 96 -2.54 -5.75 12.56
CA GLY A 96 -1.43 -4.84 12.79
C GLY A 96 -1.06 -4.66 14.25
N LYS A 97 -2.03 -4.83 15.15
CA LYS A 97 -1.80 -4.80 16.60
C LYS A 97 -0.74 -5.81 17.08
N SER A 98 -0.62 -6.93 16.40
CA SER A 98 0.29 -8.02 16.78
C SER A 98 1.75 -7.72 16.40
N PHE A 99 1.99 -6.75 15.52
CA PHE A 99 3.32 -6.47 14.98
C PHE A 99 3.95 -5.18 15.51
N GLN A 100 3.12 -4.21 15.86
CA GLN A 100 3.59 -2.91 16.35
C GLN A 100 3.12 -2.61 17.77
N GLY A 101 2.58 -3.58 18.45
CA GLY A 101 2.00 -3.40 19.79
C GLY A 101 0.63 -2.72 19.81
N ALA A 102 0.24 -2.04 18.72
CA ALA A 102 -1.07 -1.43 18.56
C ALA A 102 -1.41 -1.23 17.09
N CYS A 103 -2.70 -1.27 16.76
CA CYS A 103 -3.17 -0.88 15.45
C CYS A 103 -3.00 0.63 15.26
N LEU A 104 -2.41 1.06 14.14
CA LEU A 104 -2.17 2.48 13.85
C LEU A 104 -3.45 3.29 13.63
N SER A 105 -4.58 2.63 13.35
CA SER A 105 -5.91 3.28 13.31
C SER A 105 -6.63 3.28 14.65
N GLY A 106 -6.01 2.74 15.69
CA GLY A 106 -6.61 2.63 17.02
C GLY A 106 -7.71 1.58 17.14
N ILE A 107 -7.78 0.61 16.23
CA ILE A 107 -8.78 -0.46 16.27
C ILE A 107 -8.44 -1.43 17.41
N THR A 108 -9.29 -1.49 18.41
CA THR A 108 -9.17 -2.40 19.56
C THR A 108 -10.33 -3.38 19.67
N ASP A 109 -11.45 -3.11 19.00
CA ASP A 109 -12.62 -3.98 18.97
C ASP A 109 -13.32 -3.98 17.61
N PHE A 110 -14.23 -4.92 17.42
CA PHE A 110 -14.94 -5.15 16.16
C PHE A 110 -15.89 -4.01 15.75
N ASP A 111 -16.37 -3.20 16.67
CA ASP A 111 -17.29 -2.12 16.33
C ASP A 111 -16.59 -0.93 15.70
N GLN A 112 -15.31 -0.73 16.02
CA GLN A 112 -14.51 0.38 15.48
C GLN A 112 -14.18 0.21 14.00
N SER A 113 -14.20 -1.01 13.46
CA SER A 113 -13.86 -1.30 12.07
C SER A 113 -15.03 -1.13 11.09
N LYS A 114 -16.22 -0.86 11.59
CA LYS A 114 -17.37 -0.57 10.71
C LYS A 114 -17.06 0.61 9.81
N ASN A 115 -17.38 0.46 8.53
CA ASN A 115 -17.18 1.51 7.52
C ASN A 115 -15.70 1.88 7.27
N MET A 116 -14.75 1.05 7.68
CA MET A 116 -13.33 1.24 7.39
C MET A 116 -12.86 0.35 6.23
N PRO A 117 -11.98 0.87 5.35
CA PRO A 117 -11.37 0.05 4.31
C PRO A 117 -10.56 -1.10 4.90
N ARG A 118 -10.67 -2.27 4.27
CA ARG A 118 -10.08 -3.52 4.74
C ARG A 118 -9.20 -4.13 3.67
N PHE A 119 -8.03 -4.57 4.07
CA PHE A 119 -7.09 -5.34 3.26
C PHE A 119 -7.02 -6.75 3.83
N ARG A 120 -7.34 -7.76 3.04
CA ARG A 120 -7.58 -9.11 3.55
C ARG A 120 -6.81 -10.18 2.80
N CYS A 121 -6.23 -11.11 3.55
CA CYS A 121 -5.83 -12.43 3.09
C CYS A 121 -6.88 -13.45 3.54
N GLU A 122 -7.70 -13.93 2.63
CA GLU A 122 -8.74 -14.91 2.97
C GLU A 122 -8.16 -16.26 3.41
N LYS A 123 -7.04 -16.65 2.79
CA LYS A 123 -6.36 -17.91 3.09
C LYS A 123 -5.93 -18.01 4.57
N CYS A 124 -5.50 -16.90 5.14
CA CYS A 124 -4.98 -16.87 6.51
C CYS A 124 -5.94 -16.19 7.50
N ASN A 125 -7.08 -15.69 7.04
CA ASN A 125 -7.97 -14.86 7.84
C ASN A 125 -7.21 -13.69 8.50
N PHE A 126 -6.38 -13.01 7.70
CA PHE A 126 -5.52 -11.92 8.14
C PHE A 126 -6.00 -10.60 7.54
N ASP A 127 -6.14 -9.57 8.38
CA ASP A 127 -6.72 -8.30 8.02
C ASP A 127 -5.87 -7.12 8.47
N LEU A 128 -5.68 -6.14 7.59
CA LEU A 128 -5.03 -4.89 7.94
C LEU A 128 -5.91 -3.70 7.59
N CYS A 129 -5.88 -2.69 8.45
CA CYS A 129 -6.48 -1.39 8.16
C CYS A 129 -5.57 -0.56 7.25
N LYS A 130 -6.12 0.53 6.73
CA LYS A 130 -5.42 1.46 5.83
C LYS A 130 -4.10 1.96 6.39
N ASN A 131 -4.06 2.33 7.66
CA ASN A 131 -2.84 2.87 8.25
C ASN A 131 -1.79 1.78 8.48
N CYS A 132 -2.20 0.59 8.89
CA CYS A 132 -1.26 -0.50 9.13
C CYS A 132 -0.64 -1.06 7.85
N ILE A 133 -1.42 -1.25 6.78
CA ILE A 133 -0.89 -1.85 5.55
C ILE A 133 0.28 -1.05 4.95
N PHE A 134 0.35 0.24 5.22
CA PHE A 134 1.38 1.11 4.66
C PHE A 134 2.56 1.38 5.58
N HIS A 135 2.51 0.91 6.81
CA HIS A 135 3.56 1.12 7.81
C HIS A 135 4.17 -0.19 8.35
N ILE A 136 3.76 -1.31 7.77
CA ILE A 136 4.26 -2.63 8.16
C ILE A 136 5.02 -3.29 7.01
#